data_8b3346561469353ba3ea13c7c9f26cba
#
_entry.id   8b3346561469353ba3ea13c7c9f26cba
#
_cell.length_a   1.000
_cell.length_b   1.000
_cell.length_c   1.000
_cell.angle_alpha   90.00
_cell.angle_beta   90.00
_cell.angle_gamma   90.00
#
_symmetry.space_group_name_H-M   'P 1'
#
loop_
_entity.id
_entity.type
_entity.pdbx_description
1 polymer ?
#
loop_
_entity_poly.entity_id
_entity_poly.type
_entity_poly.pdbx_seq_one_letter_code
_entity_poly.pdbx_strand_id
1 'polypeptide(L)'
;MVYFTAAWCVTCQFNKATALRTEAATTELTRLNYARFEADWTNRDSNITEMLNKFGRTGVPLYLLYKIDGTATVLPELLTESSFVAALKENVGEKPAKNEETKKDAP
;
A
#
# COMPACT_ATOMS: atom_id res chain seq x y z
N MET A 1 5.77 2.85 4.30
CA MET A 1 5.15 1.95 3.32
C MET A 1 6.21 1.16 2.58
N VAL A 2 6.03 -0.14 2.48
CA VAL A 2 6.92 -1.00 1.69
C VAL A 2 6.05 -1.71 0.66
N TYR A 3 6.47 -1.68 -0.60
CA TYR A 3 5.72 -2.39 -1.62
C TYR A 3 6.67 -3.23 -2.49
N PHE A 4 6.20 -4.43 -2.77
CA PHE A 4 6.96 -5.43 -3.51
C PHE A 4 6.43 -5.48 -4.93
N THR A 5 7.31 -5.35 -5.91
CA THR A 5 6.92 -5.20 -7.31
C THR A 5 7.91 -5.95 -8.21
N ALA A 6 7.60 -6.03 -9.49
CA ALA A 6 8.49 -6.58 -10.50
C ALA A 6 8.13 -5.95 -11.84
N ALA A 7 9.13 -5.80 -12.71
CA ALA A 7 8.91 -5.19 -14.02
C ALA A 7 7.93 -6.01 -14.87
N TRP A 8 7.91 -7.34 -14.68
CA TRP A 8 7.04 -8.24 -15.45
C TRP A 8 5.64 -8.40 -14.82
N CYS A 9 5.37 -7.75 -13.71
CA CYS A 9 4.10 -7.90 -13.00
C CYS A 9 3.09 -6.87 -13.52
N VAL A 10 2.10 -7.32 -14.30
CA VAL A 10 1.10 -6.44 -14.89
C VAL A 10 0.28 -5.74 -13.82
N THR A 11 -0.17 -6.48 -12.81
CA THR A 11 -0.96 -5.91 -11.70
C THR A 11 -0.16 -4.85 -10.97
N CYS A 12 1.14 -5.07 -10.75
CA CYS A 12 1.99 -4.10 -10.09
C CYS A 12 2.05 -2.79 -10.88
N GLN A 13 2.22 -2.88 -12.19
CA GLN A 13 2.32 -1.69 -13.04
C GLN A 13 0.98 -0.96 -13.10
N PHE A 14 -0.12 -1.72 -13.17
CA PHE A 14 -1.46 -1.15 -13.15
C PHE A 14 -1.69 -0.37 -11.85
N ASN A 15 -1.37 -0.98 -10.71
CA ASN A 15 -1.56 -0.34 -9.41
C ASN A 15 -0.69 0.91 -9.26
N LYS A 16 0.53 0.89 -9.80
CA LYS A 16 1.38 2.08 -9.76
C LYS A 16 0.71 3.24 -10.48
N ALA A 17 0.18 2.98 -11.69
CA ALA A 17 -0.42 4.03 -12.51
C ALA A 17 -1.73 4.54 -11.92
N THR A 18 -2.57 3.64 -11.39
CA THR A 18 -3.94 3.99 -11.00
C THR A 18 -4.10 4.30 -9.52
N ALA A 19 -3.11 3.96 -8.68
CA ALA A 19 -3.23 4.15 -7.24
C ALA A 19 -1.99 4.77 -6.63
N LEU A 20 -0.82 4.18 -6.82
CA LEU A 20 0.38 4.57 -6.06
C LEU A 20 0.99 5.89 -6.50
N ARG A 21 0.92 6.21 -7.78
CA ARG A 21 1.57 7.39 -8.36
C ARG A 21 0.59 8.49 -8.73
N THR A 22 -0.67 8.38 -8.33
CA THR A 22 -1.63 9.45 -8.59
C THR A 22 -1.30 10.64 -7.72
N GLU A 23 -1.76 11.82 -8.13
CA GLU A 23 -1.53 13.05 -7.39
C GLU A 23 -2.13 12.96 -5.98
N ALA A 24 -3.36 12.43 -5.88
CA ALA A 24 -4.03 12.30 -4.59
C ALA A 24 -3.23 11.41 -3.65
N ALA A 25 -2.75 10.27 -4.14
CA ALA A 25 -1.98 9.33 -3.33
C ALA A 25 -0.65 9.94 -2.90
N THR A 26 0.06 10.59 -3.82
CA THR A 26 1.35 11.22 -3.53
C THR A 26 1.19 12.32 -2.50
N THR A 27 0.14 13.12 -2.62
CA THR A 27 -0.16 14.19 -1.67
C THR A 27 -0.38 13.63 -0.27
N GLU A 28 -1.18 12.57 -0.15
CA GLU A 28 -1.46 11.96 1.14
C GLU A 28 -0.23 11.29 1.74
N LEU A 29 0.57 10.61 0.94
CA LEU A 29 1.81 10.00 1.42
C LEU A 29 2.73 11.06 2.02
N THR A 30 2.85 12.21 1.36
CA THR A 30 3.67 13.32 1.84
C THR A 30 3.06 13.94 3.09
N ARG A 31 1.75 14.20 3.06
CA ARG A 31 1.05 14.84 4.19
C ARG A 31 1.17 14.01 5.46
N LEU A 32 1.07 12.69 5.33
CA LEU A 32 1.10 11.78 6.48
C LEU A 32 2.52 11.29 6.81
N ASN A 33 3.54 11.84 6.12
CA ASN A 33 4.96 11.54 6.38
C ASN A 33 5.32 10.08 6.17
N TYR A 34 4.74 9.44 5.17
CA TYR A 34 5.11 8.07 4.84
C TYR A 34 6.46 8.04 4.13
N ALA A 35 7.37 7.20 4.62
CA ALA A 35 8.54 6.80 3.86
C ALA A 35 8.11 5.68 2.91
N ARG A 36 8.66 5.69 1.70
CA ARG A 36 8.29 4.73 0.66
C ARG A 36 9.50 3.91 0.26
N PHE A 37 9.34 2.59 0.35
CA PHE A 37 10.41 1.66 -0.03
C PHE A 37 9.86 0.67 -1.05
N GLU A 38 10.55 0.57 -2.17
CA GLU A 38 10.18 -0.36 -3.23
C GLU A 38 11.13 -1.55 -3.19
N ALA A 39 10.58 -2.76 -3.06
CA ALA A 39 11.34 -3.99 -3.15
C ALA A 39 11.13 -4.57 -4.54
N ASP A 40 12.14 -4.50 -5.38
CA ASP A 40 12.05 -4.93 -6.78
C ASP A 40 12.43 -6.41 -6.89
N TRP A 41 11.44 -7.23 -7.20
CA TRP A 41 11.59 -8.68 -7.29
C TRP A 41 11.71 -9.14 -8.74
N THR A 42 12.08 -8.26 -9.65
CA THR A 42 12.19 -8.59 -11.07
C THR A 42 13.11 -9.78 -11.30
N ASN A 43 14.22 -9.86 -10.57
CA ASN A 43 15.19 -10.94 -10.66
C ASN A 43 14.96 -12.03 -9.60
N ARG A 44 13.83 -12.00 -8.90
CA ARG A 44 13.44 -12.99 -7.90
C ARG A 44 14.50 -13.16 -6.81
N ASP A 45 15.02 -12.04 -6.32
CA ASP A 45 16.00 -12.01 -5.23
C ASP A 45 15.53 -12.85 -4.05
N SER A 46 16.43 -13.68 -3.51
CA SER A 46 16.05 -14.63 -2.47
C SER A 46 15.68 -13.97 -1.14
N ASN A 47 16.31 -12.84 -0.81
CA ASN A 47 15.97 -12.10 0.41
C ASN A 47 14.55 -11.52 0.31
N ILE A 48 14.19 -11.02 -0.85
CA ILE A 48 12.84 -10.50 -1.08
C ILE A 48 11.83 -11.65 -1.08
N THR A 49 12.21 -12.79 -1.67
CA THR A 49 11.35 -13.98 -1.65
C THR A 49 11.04 -14.41 -0.21
N GLU A 50 12.05 -14.37 0.67
CA GLU A 50 11.85 -14.68 2.08
C GLU A 50 10.84 -13.73 2.74
N MET A 51 10.97 -12.44 2.46
CA MET A 51 10.04 -11.45 3.01
C MET A 51 8.63 -11.69 2.53
N LEU A 52 8.46 -11.99 1.24
CA LEU A 52 7.14 -12.32 0.69
C LEU A 52 6.53 -13.51 1.42
N ASN A 53 7.33 -14.54 1.64
CA ASN A 53 6.86 -15.75 2.31
C ASN A 53 6.44 -15.48 3.75
N LYS A 54 7.09 -14.55 4.43
CA LYS A 54 6.69 -14.17 5.80
C LYS A 54 5.27 -13.64 5.87
N PHE A 55 4.78 -13.07 4.78
CA PHE A 55 3.43 -12.54 4.72
C PHE A 55 2.47 -13.49 3.97
N GLY A 56 2.90 -14.75 3.81
CA GLY A 56 2.07 -15.76 3.18
C GLY A 56 1.93 -15.60 1.67
N ARG A 57 2.87 -14.91 1.05
CA ARG A 57 2.82 -14.67 -0.39
C ARG A 57 3.89 -15.47 -1.12
N THR A 58 3.56 -15.88 -2.33
CA THR A 58 4.51 -16.58 -3.21
C THR A 58 4.94 -15.72 -4.38
N GLY A 59 4.49 -14.49 -4.42
CA GLY A 59 4.81 -13.57 -5.50
C GLY A 59 4.31 -12.16 -5.22
N VAL A 60 4.49 -11.28 -6.19
CA VAL A 60 4.07 -9.88 -6.13
C VAL A 60 2.71 -9.71 -6.79
N PRO A 61 1.95 -8.65 -6.49
CA PRO A 61 2.32 -7.53 -5.62
C PRO A 61 2.07 -7.81 -4.14
N LEU A 62 2.78 -7.10 -3.27
CA LEU A 62 2.51 -7.09 -1.84
C LEU A 62 2.72 -5.66 -1.35
N TYR A 63 1.73 -5.13 -0.64
CA TYR A 63 1.76 -3.75 -0.14
C TYR A 63 1.60 -3.76 1.36
N LEU A 64 2.55 -3.14 2.07
CA LEU A 64 2.57 -3.11 3.52
C LEU A 64 2.58 -1.68 4.01
N LEU A 65 1.69 -1.39 4.97
CA LEU A 65 1.71 -0.13 5.69
C LEU A 65 2.13 -0.41 7.12
N TYR A 66 3.19 0.23 7.57
CA TYR A 66 3.68 0.05 8.93
C TYR A 66 3.19 1.17 9.83
N LYS A 67 2.69 0.78 10.99
CA LYS A 67 2.33 1.73 12.04
C LYS A 67 3.57 2.08 12.87
N ILE A 68 3.45 3.12 13.67
CA ILE A 68 4.54 3.57 14.54
C ILE A 68 5.01 2.44 15.47
N ASP A 69 4.08 1.58 15.91
CA ASP A 69 4.42 0.47 16.80
C ASP A 69 5.09 -0.71 16.08
N GLY A 70 5.30 -0.60 14.77
CA GLY A 70 5.95 -1.64 13.99
C GLY A 70 4.99 -2.66 13.39
N THR A 71 3.70 -2.55 13.67
CA THR A 71 2.70 -3.49 13.12
C THR A 71 2.49 -3.21 11.64
N ALA A 72 2.50 -4.26 10.83
CA ALA A 72 2.28 -4.15 9.39
C ALA A 72 0.83 -4.47 9.04
N THR A 73 0.25 -3.64 8.17
CA THR A 73 -1.07 -3.88 7.59
C THR A 73 -0.87 -4.28 6.13
N VAL A 74 -1.44 -5.42 5.73
CA VAL A 74 -1.34 -5.92 4.36
C VAL A 74 -2.54 -5.39 3.57
N LEU A 75 -2.25 -4.72 2.44
CA LEU A 75 -3.29 -4.19 1.58
C LEU A 75 -3.72 -5.23 0.53
N PRO A 76 -4.91 -5.05 -0.07
CA PRO A 76 -5.34 -5.93 -1.16
C PRO A 76 -4.38 -5.88 -2.34
N GLU A 77 -4.36 -6.93 -3.13
CA GLU A 77 -3.50 -7.01 -4.32
C GLU A 77 -3.91 -6.04 -5.41
N LEU A 78 -5.20 -5.74 -5.52
CA LEU A 78 -5.70 -4.78 -6.49
C LEU A 78 -6.09 -3.51 -5.75
N LEU A 79 -5.47 -2.40 -6.12
CA LEU A 79 -5.69 -1.11 -5.46
C LEU A 79 -6.41 -0.15 -6.38
N THR A 80 -7.25 0.71 -5.77
CA THR A 80 -7.78 1.89 -6.45
C THR A 80 -7.24 3.11 -5.73
N GLU A 81 -7.30 4.26 -6.38
CA GLU A 81 -6.83 5.50 -5.76
C GLU A 81 -7.56 5.75 -4.45
N SER A 82 -8.89 5.64 -4.45
CA SER A 82 -9.68 5.92 -3.25
C SER A 82 -9.42 4.92 -2.14
N SER A 83 -9.32 3.63 -2.46
CA SER A 83 -9.08 2.62 -1.44
C SER A 83 -7.69 2.78 -0.83
N PHE A 84 -6.70 3.12 -1.64
CA PHE A 84 -5.34 3.32 -1.17
C PHE A 84 -5.24 4.55 -0.26
N VAL A 85 -5.82 5.67 -0.68
CA VAL A 85 -5.82 6.90 0.12
C VAL A 85 -6.53 6.66 1.45
N ALA A 86 -7.68 5.98 1.44
CA ALA A 86 -8.42 5.67 2.66
C ALA A 86 -7.57 4.80 3.59
N ALA A 87 -6.86 3.81 3.04
CA ALA A 87 -6.00 2.94 3.84
C ALA A 87 -4.85 3.71 4.49
N LEU A 88 -4.27 4.67 3.77
CA LEU A 88 -3.19 5.50 4.32
C LEU A 88 -3.68 6.29 5.53
N LYS A 89 -4.85 6.90 5.43
CA LYS A 89 -5.42 7.67 6.53
C LYS A 89 -5.76 6.79 7.73
N GLU A 90 -6.39 5.66 7.47
CA GLU A 90 -6.80 4.74 8.52
C GLU A 90 -5.60 4.19 9.28
N ASN A 91 -4.52 3.92 8.56
CA ASN A 91 -3.31 3.33 9.16
C ASN A 91 -2.66 4.27 10.19
N VAL A 92 -2.79 5.58 10.03
CA VAL A 92 -2.25 6.55 10.98
C VAL A 92 -3.31 7.02 11.99
N GLY A 93 -4.49 6.40 11.98
CA GLY A 93 -5.55 6.71 12.93
C GLY A 93 -6.47 7.86 12.50
N GLU A 94 -6.34 8.38 11.27
CA GLU A 94 -7.23 9.39 10.74
C GLU A 94 -8.47 8.73 10.18
N LYS A 95 -9.63 9.32 10.45
CA LYS A 95 -10.87 8.77 9.89
C LYS A 95 -11.00 9.18 8.44
N PRO A 96 -11.49 8.29 7.58
CA PRO A 96 -11.83 8.68 6.21
C PRO A 96 -12.93 9.74 6.25
N ALA A 97 -12.87 10.67 5.41
CA ALA A 97 -13.85 11.75 5.39
C ALA A 97 -15.26 11.19 5.28
N LYS A 98 -15.79 11.59 6.38
CA LYS A 98 -16.75 11.48 6.55
C LYS A 98 -17.64 11.51 6.38
N ASN A 99 -17.29 11.50 6.42
CA ASN A 99 -17.84 11.40 6.32
C ASN A 99 -18.13 11.35 6.83
N GLU A 100 -17.78 11.57 7.17
CA GLU A 100 -18.00 11.43 7.35
C GLU A 100 -18.38 11.19 7.82
N GLU A 101 -18.66 11.37 8.33
CA GLU A 101 -19.11 10.97 8.45
C GLU A 101 -19.39 10.39 8.40
N THR A 102 -19.59 10.33 8.57
CA THR A 102 -19.98 9.57 8.31
C THR A 102 -19.94 8.83 8.35
N LYS A 103 -20.21 8.70 8.72
CA LYS A 103 -20.30 7.96 8.52
C LYS A 103 -20.33 7.25 8.67
N LYS A 104 -20.55 7.34 9.19
CA LYS A 104 -20.69 6.66 9.06
C LYS A 104 -20.94 6.06 8.89
N ASP A 105 -21.07 6.36 9.46
CA ASP A 105 -21.38 5.73 9.02
C ASP A 105 -21.41 5.30 8.60
N ALA A 106 -21.47 5.51 9.00
CA ALA A 106 -21.53 5.00 8.31
C ALA A 106 -21.29 4.50 8.07
N PRO A 107 -21.56 4.71 8.27
CA PRO A 107 -21.38 4.08 7.81
C PRO A 107 -21.27 3.70 7.58
#